data_8da231449455f4ef2dbea48abe96dc21
#
_entry.id   8da231449455f4ef2dbea48abe96dc21
#
_cell.length_a   1.000
_cell.length_b   1.000
_cell.length_c   1.000
_cell.angle_alpha   90.00
_cell.angle_beta   90.00
_cell.angle_gamma   90.00
#
_symmetry.space_group_name_H-M   'P 1'
#
loop_
_entity.id
_entity.type
_entity.pdbx_description
1 polymer ?
#
loop_
_entity_poly.entity_id
_entity_poly.type
_entity_poly.pdbx_seq_one_letter_code
_entity_poly.pdbx_strand_id
1 'polypeptide(L)'
;MYLKHNTHERTSDYAEALAWIERVGYVVDGIVIDGMHTLFTLFEGYKVQMCQYHMCAIVRRKLTGNPRLPAGRELKALMASLTTSDRDCFTMAFEAWAIKWDSFLKERTVNPETGTTSYTHRRLRSAMASIRFYLPYLFTWLEVDGMPNTNNRLEGIFTDLKRNINNHSGMSRKSRERLINGFFLALGNNPQ
;
A
#
# COMPACT_ATOMS: atom_id res chain seq x y z
N MET A 1 -12.96 22.29 -3.08
CA MET A 1 -12.00 21.30 -3.58
C MET A 1 -10.58 21.77 -3.27
N TYR A 2 -9.70 20.88 -2.77
CA TYR A 2 -8.29 21.15 -2.53
C TYR A 2 -7.46 20.50 -3.65
N LEU A 3 -6.67 21.25 -4.37
CA LEU A 3 -5.74 20.77 -5.38
C LEU A 3 -4.38 21.46 -5.20
N LYS A 4 -3.33 20.65 -5.08
CA LYS A 4 -1.96 21.13 -4.97
C LYS A 4 -1.10 20.44 -6.04
N HIS A 5 -0.43 21.23 -6.86
CA HIS A 5 0.48 20.72 -7.88
C HIS A 5 1.91 20.71 -7.35
N ASN A 6 2.44 19.49 -7.12
CA ASN A 6 3.80 19.29 -6.64
C ASN A 6 4.64 18.54 -7.67
N THR A 7 5.94 18.78 -7.67
CA THR A 7 6.90 17.99 -8.47
C THR A 7 7.31 16.69 -7.77
N HIS A 8 7.20 16.65 -6.44
CA HIS A 8 7.54 15.51 -5.60
C HIS A 8 6.51 15.37 -4.50
N GLU A 9 6.21 14.13 -4.17
CA GLU A 9 5.34 13.76 -3.06
C GLU A 9 6.04 13.97 -1.71
N ARG A 10 5.41 14.69 -0.79
CA ARG A 10 5.94 14.99 0.55
C ARG A 10 4.90 14.69 1.61
N THR A 11 5.34 14.20 2.76
CA THR A 11 4.48 13.96 3.93
C THR A 11 3.71 15.21 4.35
N SER A 12 4.33 16.41 4.23
CA SER A 12 3.67 17.69 4.53
C SER A 12 2.46 17.99 3.64
N ASP A 13 2.43 17.48 2.41
CA ASP A 13 1.31 17.71 1.50
C ASP A 13 0.05 16.97 1.97
N TYR A 14 0.23 15.79 2.56
CA TYR A 14 -0.84 15.02 3.16
C TYR A 14 -1.36 15.66 4.45
N ALA A 15 -0.45 16.20 5.29
CA ALA A 15 -0.84 16.95 6.49
C ALA A 15 -1.67 18.19 6.14
N GLU A 16 -1.25 18.97 5.13
CA GLU A 16 -2.00 20.13 4.65
C GLU A 16 -3.37 19.74 4.07
N ALA A 17 -3.45 18.63 3.31
CA ALA A 17 -4.71 18.15 2.75
C ALA A 17 -5.68 17.73 3.86
N LEU A 18 -5.19 17.00 4.87
CA LEU A 18 -5.99 16.60 6.02
C LEU A 18 -6.51 17.82 6.79
N ALA A 19 -5.62 18.75 7.14
CA ALA A 19 -6.00 19.98 7.85
C ALA A 19 -7.01 20.82 7.06
N TRP A 20 -6.93 20.81 5.72
CA TRP A 20 -7.92 21.49 4.89
C TRP A 20 -9.29 20.79 4.96
N ILE A 21 -9.35 19.44 4.89
CA ILE A 21 -10.57 18.65 4.96
C ILE A 21 -11.29 18.95 6.29
N GLU A 22 -10.56 18.90 7.40
CA GLU A 22 -11.11 19.17 8.73
C GLU A 22 -11.59 20.62 8.89
N ARG A 23 -10.81 21.59 8.37
CA ARG A 23 -11.18 23.02 8.40
C ARG A 23 -12.47 23.31 7.64
N VAL A 24 -12.79 22.58 6.59
CA VAL A 24 -14.06 22.75 5.86
C VAL A 24 -15.21 21.94 6.46
N GLY A 25 -15.01 21.34 7.63
CA GLY A 25 -16.05 20.73 8.44
C GLY A 25 -16.28 19.24 8.21
N TYR A 26 -15.39 18.54 7.47
CA TYR A 26 -15.47 17.07 7.37
C TYR A 26 -14.82 16.41 8.58
N VAL A 27 -15.42 15.32 9.03
CA VAL A 27 -14.83 14.40 10.00
C VAL A 27 -14.17 13.26 9.21
N VAL A 28 -12.93 12.93 9.56
CA VAL A 28 -12.18 11.84 8.92
C VAL A 28 -12.23 10.62 9.80
N ASP A 29 -13.11 9.67 9.47
CA ASP A 29 -13.31 8.43 10.24
C ASP A 29 -12.18 7.41 9.98
N GLY A 30 -11.54 7.47 8.81
CA GLY A 30 -10.44 6.57 8.47
C GLY A 30 -9.68 6.99 7.21
N ILE A 31 -8.46 6.47 7.08
CA ILE A 31 -7.52 6.80 6.00
C ILE A 31 -6.95 5.53 5.41
N VAL A 32 -7.07 5.35 4.09
CA VAL A 32 -6.46 4.23 3.36
C VAL A 32 -5.17 4.71 2.69
N ILE A 33 -4.05 4.04 2.96
CA ILE A 33 -2.73 4.38 2.41
C ILE A 33 -2.06 3.19 1.73
N ASP A 34 -1.10 3.48 0.83
CA ASP A 34 -0.41 2.49 -0.01
C ASP A 34 0.85 1.88 0.61
N GLY A 35 1.18 2.24 1.85
CA GLY A 35 2.32 1.70 2.59
C GLY A 35 3.54 2.61 2.65
N MET A 36 3.41 3.89 2.36
CA MET A 36 4.44 4.88 2.66
C MET A 36 4.61 5.00 4.18
N HIS A 37 5.75 4.53 4.71
CA HIS A 37 5.98 4.41 6.16
C HIS A 37 5.74 5.71 6.95
N THR A 38 6.14 6.84 6.41
CA THR A 38 6.00 8.16 7.07
C THR A 38 4.54 8.56 7.27
N LEU A 39 3.60 8.03 6.46
CA LEU A 39 2.18 8.34 6.60
C LEU A 39 1.55 7.63 7.80
N PHE A 40 2.07 6.47 8.22
CA PHE A 40 1.59 5.81 9.45
C PHE A 40 1.88 6.64 10.69
N THR A 41 3.05 7.29 10.74
CA THR A 41 3.41 8.22 11.80
C THR A 41 2.61 9.53 11.70
N LEU A 42 2.46 10.07 10.48
CA LEU A 42 1.69 11.30 10.28
C LEU A 42 0.24 11.17 10.75
N PHE A 43 -0.38 10.02 10.46
CA PHE A 43 -1.78 9.75 10.78
C PHE A 43 -1.95 8.97 12.09
N GLU A 44 -0.95 9.00 12.96
CA GLU A 44 -1.08 8.46 14.33
C GLU A 44 -2.28 9.13 15.03
N GLY A 45 -3.18 8.32 15.57
CA GLY A 45 -4.44 8.79 16.16
C GLY A 45 -5.66 8.67 15.25
N TYR A 46 -5.47 8.43 13.94
CA TYR A 46 -6.56 8.09 13.03
C TYR A 46 -6.68 6.58 12.82
N LYS A 47 -7.83 6.13 12.34
CA LYS A 47 -8.00 4.75 11.86
C LYS A 47 -7.32 4.61 10.49
N VAL A 48 -6.12 4.03 10.48
CA VAL A 48 -5.32 3.86 9.26
C VAL A 48 -5.45 2.45 8.72
N GLN A 49 -5.86 2.32 7.46
CA GLN A 49 -5.89 1.07 6.71
C GLN A 49 -4.72 1.02 5.72
N MET A 50 -3.89 -0.02 5.81
CA MET A 50 -2.96 -0.36 4.74
C MET A 50 -3.71 -0.99 3.58
N CYS A 51 -3.61 -0.41 2.40
CA CYS A 51 -4.22 -0.97 1.19
C CYS A 51 -3.77 -2.42 0.96
N GLN A 52 -4.71 -3.37 1.03
CA GLN A 52 -4.43 -4.80 0.90
C GLN A 52 -3.84 -5.15 -0.48
N TYR A 53 -4.27 -4.47 -1.54
CA TYR A 53 -3.68 -4.65 -2.88
C TYR A 53 -2.18 -4.28 -2.89
N HIS A 54 -1.82 -3.13 -2.30
CA HIS A 54 -0.43 -2.71 -2.19
C HIS A 54 0.39 -3.65 -1.30
N MET A 55 -0.18 -4.18 -0.22
CA MET A 55 0.48 -5.21 0.60
C MET A 55 0.81 -6.46 -0.23
N CYS A 56 -0.15 -6.96 -1.01
CA CYS A 56 0.08 -8.06 -1.94
C CYS A 56 1.18 -7.73 -2.97
N ALA A 57 1.18 -6.51 -3.50
CA ALA A 57 2.21 -6.06 -4.45
C ALA A 57 3.60 -5.99 -3.82
N ILE A 58 3.72 -5.52 -2.56
CA ILE A 58 4.98 -5.51 -1.79
C ILE A 58 5.53 -6.93 -1.65
N VAL A 59 4.71 -7.88 -1.22
CA VAL A 59 5.13 -9.28 -1.05
C VAL A 59 5.50 -9.90 -2.40
N ARG A 60 4.68 -9.71 -3.43
CA ARG A 60 4.96 -10.22 -4.79
C ARG A 60 6.30 -9.72 -5.35
N ARG A 61 6.65 -8.45 -5.14
CA ARG A 61 7.97 -7.89 -5.55
C ARG A 61 9.13 -8.59 -4.84
N LYS A 62 8.95 -9.01 -3.59
CA LYS A 62 9.96 -9.73 -2.80
C LYS A 62 10.07 -11.20 -3.19
N LEU A 63 8.95 -11.86 -3.50
CA LEU A 63 8.89 -13.29 -3.83
C LEU A 63 9.06 -13.62 -5.31
N THR A 64 8.91 -12.66 -6.21
CA THR A 64 8.71 -12.86 -7.65
C THR A 64 7.31 -13.37 -8.01
N GLY A 65 6.97 -13.33 -9.32
CA GLY A 65 5.67 -13.84 -9.81
C GLY A 65 5.51 -15.36 -9.69
N ASN A 66 6.63 -16.11 -9.75
CA ASN A 66 6.63 -17.57 -9.64
C ASN A 66 7.74 -18.04 -8.68
N PRO A 67 7.48 -18.05 -7.36
CA PRO A 67 8.47 -18.46 -6.37
C PRO A 67 8.79 -19.96 -6.49
N ARG A 68 10.08 -20.29 -6.55
CA ARG A 68 10.55 -21.68 -6.68
C ARG A 68 10.51 -22.42 -5.33
N LEU A 69 10.77 -21.72 -4.24
CA LEU A 69 10.83 -22.30 -2.90
C LEU A 69 9.43 -22.61 -2.36
N PRO A 70 9.22 -23.76 -1.71
CA PRO A 70 7.92 -24.11 -1.11
C PRO A 70 7.39 -23.03 -0.16
N ALA A 71 8.24 -22.52 0.74
CA ALA A 71 7.88 -21.43 1.64
C ALA A 71 7.37 -20.18 0.90
N GLY A 72 7.98 -19.85 -0.24
CA GLY A 72 7.55 -18.74 -1.07
C GLY A 72 6.22 -18.99 -1.78
N ARG A 73 5.97 -20.23 -2.24
CA ARG A 73 4.69 -20.62 -2.85
C ARG A 73 3.55 -20.56 -1.85
N GLU A 74 3.77 -21.08 -0.65
CA GLU A 74 2.78 -21.03 0.42
C GLU A 74 2.48 -19.59 0.86
N LEU A 75 3.52 -18.75 1.02
CA LEU A 75 3.33 -17.34 1.36
C LEU A 75 2.57 -16.59 0.27
N LYS A 76 2.84 -16.89 -1.00
CA LYS A 76 2.09 -16.31 -2.14
C LYS A 76 0.62 -16.73 -2.10
N ALA A 77 0.33 -18.00 -1.81
CA ALA A 77 -1.04 -18.51 -1.69
C ALA A 77 -1.77 -17.84 -0.52
N LEU A 78 -1.11 -17.71 0.63
CA LEU A 78 -1.64 -16.97 1.77
C LEU A 78 -1.96 -15.52 1.43
N MET A 79 -1.07 -14.82 0.73
CA MET A 79 -1.32 -13.44 0.32
C MET A 79 -2.50 -13.30 -0.66
N ALA A 80 -2.81 -14.33 -1.43
CA ALA A 80 -3.97 -14.32 -2.32
C ALA A 80 -5.30 -14.35 -1.56
N SER A 81 -5.33 -14.88 -0.33
CA SER A 81 -6.55 -14.88 0.51
C SER A 81 -6.74 -13.60 1.32
N LEU A 82 -5.76 -12.67 1.35
CA LEU A 82 -5.80 -11.48 2.20
C LEU A 82 -7.09 -10.66 2.06
N THR A 83 -7.57 -10.47 0.83
CA THR A 83 -8.75 -9.63 0.55
C THR A 83 -10.08 -10.30 0.85
N THR A 84 -10.08 -11.60 1.08
CA THR A 84 -11.27 -12.42 1.34
C THR A 84 -11.30 -13.03 2.74
N SER A 85 -10.21 -12.91 3.50
CA SER A 85 -10.10 -13.39 4.88
C SER A 85 -10.51 -12.33 5.87
N ASP A 86 -10.97 -12.77 7.03
CA ASP A 86 -11.04 -11.93 8.23
C ASP A 86 -9.66 -11.81 8.90
N ARG A 87 -9.57 -10.92 9.92
CA ARG A 87 -8.33 -10.63 10.65
C ARG A 87 -7.75 -11.89 11.31
N ASP A 88 -8.58 -12.65 12.01
CA ASP A 88 -8.12 -13.76 12.84
C ASP A 88 -7.65 -14.91 11.97
N CYS A 89 -8.44 -15.30 10.98
CA CYS A 89 -8.08 -16.35 10.03
C CYS A 89 -6.77 -16.05 9.30
N PHE A 90 -6.60 -14.82 8.80
CA PHE A 90 -5.37 -14.44 8.11
C PHE A 90 -4.17 -14.45 9.07
N THR A 91 -4.32 -13.88 10.26
CA THR A 91 -3.25 -13.80 11.26
C THR A 91 -2.81 -15.19 11.69
N MET A 92 -3.76 -16.07 12.02
CA MET A 92 -3.47 -17.47 12.39
C MET A 92 -2.73 -18.21 11.27
N ALA A 93 -3.19 -18.09 10.03
CA ALA A 93 -2.56 -18.73 8.88
C ALA A 93 -1.15 -18.19 8.63
N PHE A 94 -0.93 -16.87 8.78
CA PHE A 94 0.38 -16.25 8.66
C PHE A 94 1.35 -16.70 9.76
N GLU A 95 0.92 -16.74 11.01
CA GLU A 95 1.76 -17.20 12.12
C GLU A 95 2.05 -18.71 12.01
N ALA A 96 1.10 -19.53 11.59
CA ALA A 96 1.33 -20.95 11.31
C ALA A 96 2.41 -21.12 10.20
N TRP A 97 2.33 -20.33 9.13
CA TRP A 97 3.37 -20.30 8.09
C TRP A 97 4.73 -19.89 8.68
N ALA A 98 4.77 -18.84 9.49
CA ALA A 98 6.00 -18.33 10.09
C ALA A 98 6.68 -19.33 11.01
N ILE A 99 5.89 -20.05 11.82
CA ILE A 99 6.35 -21.14 12.70
C ILE A 99 6.88 -22.33 11.87
N LYS A 100 6.11 -22.76 10.87
CA LYS A 100 6.48 -23.88 9.99
C LYS A 100 7.84 -23.66 9.32
N TRP A 101 8.12 -22.44 8.88
CA TRP A 101 9.32 -22.11 8.12
C TRP A 101 10.42 -21.41 8.94
N ASP A 102 10.29 -21.35 10.27
CA ASP A 102 11.21 -20.61 11.13
C ASP A 102 12.68 -21.05 10.97
N SER A 103 12.96 -22.36 11.06
CA SER A 103 14.30 -22.91 10.90
C SER A 103 14.88 -22.61 9.53
N PHE A 104 14.10 -22.83 8.47
CA PHE A 104 14.48 -22.50 7.08
C PHE A 104 14.80 -21.02 6.91
N LEU A 105 14.00 -20.13 7.45
CA LEU A 105 14.21 -18.69 7.38
C LEU A 105 15.46 -18.24 8.18
N LYS A 106 15.93 -19.02 9.15
CA LYS A 106 17.13 -18.74 9.95
C LYS A 106 18.43 -19.25 9.31
N GLU A 107 18.34 -20.03 8.23
CA GLU A 107 19.52 -20.49 7.50
C GLU A 107 20.44 -19.34 7.08
N ARG A 108 21.74 -19.58 7.20
CA ARG A 108 22.77 -18.61 6.87
C ARG A 108 23.74 -19.17 5.84
N THR A 109 24.20 -18.29 4.96
CA THR A 109 25.24 -18.59 3.97
C THR A 109 26.46 -17.72 4.28
N VAL A 110 27.64 -18.35 4.29
CA VAL A 110 28.93 -17.67 4.39
C VAL A 110 29.41 -17.31 2.98
N ASN A 111 29.78 -16.06 2.76
CA ASN A 111 30.43 -15.67 1.52
C ASN A 111 31.87 -16.21 1.55
N PRO A 112 32.29 -17.06 0.60
CA PRO A 112 33.62 -17.68 0.63
C PRO A 112 34.76 -16.69 0.41
N GLU A 113 34.51 -15.54 -0.24
CA GLU A 113 35.52 -14.53 -0.54
C GLU A 113 35.75 -13.58 0.63
N THR A 114 34.67 -13.19 1.35
CA THR A 114 34.73 -12.16 2.40
C THR A 114 34.58 -12.72 3.80
N GLY A 115 34.22 -13.99 3.98
CA GLY A 115 33.91 -14.62 5.25
C GLY A 115 32.62 -14.08 5.92
N THR A 116 31.93 -13.13 5.29
CA THR A 116 30.72 -12.53 5.88
C THR A 116 29.54 -13.50 5.85
N THR A 117 28.82 -13.54 6.96
CA THR A 117 27.62 -14.38 7.09
C THR A 117 26.36 -13.56 6.86
N SER A 118 25.45 -14.12 6.05
CA SER A 118 24.17 -13.49 5.80
C SER A 118 23.03 -14.52 5.76
N TYR A 119 21.79 -14.05 5.96
CA TYR A 119 20.64 -14.95 5.80
C TYR A 119 20.50 -15.41 4.35
N THR A 120 20.34 -16.74 4.17
CA THR A 120 20.17 -17.37 2.85
C THR A 120 18.89 -16.90 2.18
N HIS A 121 17.79 -16.79 2.93
CA HIS A 121 16.46 -16.48 2.43
C HIS A 121 16.04 -15.03 2.71
N ARG A 122 16.92 -14.06 2.37
CA ARG A 122 16.72 -12.63 2.67
C ARG A 122 15.39 -12.09 2.13
N ARG A 123 14.97 -12.49 0.92
CA ARG A 123 13.74 -11.99 0.29
C ARG A 123 12.49 -12.48 1.01
N LEU A 124 12.45 -13.76 1.40
CA LEU A 124 11.37 -14.32 2.22
C LEU A 124 11.29 -13.66 3.59
N ARG A 125 12.43 -13.48 4.26
CA ARG A 125 12.51 -12.75 5.53
C ARG A 125 12.01 -11.33 5.41
N SER A 126 12.39 -10.63 4.35
CA SER A 126 11.92 -9.28 4.07
C SER A 126 10.42 -9.23 3.78
N ALA A 127 9.87 -10.24 3.09
CA ALA A 127 8.42 -10.36 2.89
C ALA A 127 7.69 -10.56 4.23
N MET A 128 8.16 -11.51 5.05
CA MET A 128 7.63 -11.76 6.38
C MET A 128 7.66 -10.50 7.27
N ALA A 129 8.80 -9.80 7.30
CA ALA A 129 8.94 -8.57 8.08
C ALA A 129 7.96 -7.48 7.62
N SER A 130 7.73 -7.35 6.30
CA SER A 130 6.73 -6.40 5.78
C SER A 130 5.31 -6.79 6.22
N ILE A 131 4.94 -8.07 6.15
CA ILE A 131 3.62 -8.51 6.61
C ILE A 131 3.46 -8.21 8.10
N ARG A 132 4.42 -8.55 8.95
CA ARG A 132 4.37 -8.27 10.39
C ARG A 132 4.22 -6.78 10.70
N PHE A 133 4.94 -5.93 9.97
CA PHE A 133 4.88 -4.48 10.17
C PHE A 133 3.48 -3.93 9.84
N TYR A 134 2.89 -4.37 8.72
CA TYR A 134 1.60 -3.84 8.27
C TYR A 134 0.39 -4.58 8.84
N LEU A 135 0.57 -5.74 9.45
CA LEU A 135 -0.53 -6.58 9.96
C LEU A 135 -1.54 -5.84 10.83
N PRO A 136 -1.12 -4.95 11.76
CA PRO A 136 -2.06 -4.15 12.56
C PRO A 136 -2.99 -3.25 11.75
N TYR A 137 -2.56 -2.88 10.54
CA TYR A 137 -3.26 -1.94 9.67
C TYR A 137 -4.02 -2.60 8.51
N LEU A 138 -3.90 -3.93 8.33
CA LEU A 138 -4.50 -4.63 7.18
C LEU A 138 -6.00 -4.85 7.30
N PHE A 139 -6.55 -4.75 8.51
CA PHE A 139 -7.95 -5.06 8.79
C PHE A 139 -8.68 -3.93 9.54
N THR A 140 -8.14 -2.72 9.53
CA THR A 140 -8.76 -1.53 10.14
C THR A 140 -10.12 -1.20 9.50
N TRP A 141 -10.28 -1.52 8.20
CA TRP A 141 -11.53 -1.35 7.47
C TRP A 141 -12.72 -2.10 8.08
N LEU A 142 -12.48 -3.16 8.86
CA LEU A 142 -13.54 -3.88 9.60
C LEU A 142 -14.07 -3.08 10.80
N GLU A 143 -13.36 -2.05 11.23
CA GLU A 143 -13.69 -1.24 12.40
C GLU A 143 -14.39 0.08 12.04
N VAL A 144 -14.44 0.42 10.74
CA VAL A 144 -14.97 1.69 10.24
C VAL A 144 -15.99 1.40 9.14
N ASP A 145 -17.24 1.75 9.37
CA ASP A 145 -18.30 1.51 8.39
C ASP A 145 -18.03 2.24 7.06
N GLY A 146 -18.23 1.54 5.97
CA GLY A 146 -17.99 2.06 4.62
C GLY A 146 -16.52 2.25 4.23
N MET A 147 -15.55 1.94 5.12
CA MET A 147 -14.13 2.04 4.79
C MET A 147 -13.70 0.91 3.84
N PRO A 148 -13.09 1.21 2.68
CA PRO A 148 -12.62 0.18 1.77
C PRO A 148 -11.30 -0.44 2.27
N ASN A 149 -11.08 -1.73 1.97
CA ASN A 149 -9.81 -2.42 2.26
C ASN A 149 -8.70 -2.11 1.21
N THR A 150 -9.06 -1.44 0.12
CA THR A 150 -8.13 -1.05 -0.96
C THR A 150 -8.42 0.36 -1.45
N ASN A 151 -7.45 0.98 -2.11
CA ASN A 151 -7.60 2.28 -2.79
C ASN A 151 -7.79 2.13 -4.32
N ASN A 152 -8.25 0.96 -4.78
CA ASN A 152 -8.40 0.66 -6.22
C ASN A 152 -9.28 1.68 -6.96
N ARG A 153 -10.33 2.21 -6.31
CA ARG A 153 -11.18 3.25 -6.91
C ARG A 153 -10.37 4.51 -7.22
N LEU A 154 -9.53 4.94 -6.29
CA LEU A 154 -8.65 6.10 -6.47
C LEU A 154 -7.61 5.84 -7.58
N GLU A 155 -7.06 4.63 -7.63
CA GLU A 155 -6.12 4.23 -8.70
C GLU A 155 -6.78 4.23 -10.08
N GLY A 156 -8.05 3.82 -10.18
CA GLY A 156 -8.84 3.92 -11.41
C GLY A 156 -8.95 5.37 -11.89
N ILE A 157 -9.31 6.29 -11.00
CA ILE A 157 -9.39 7.73 -11.29
C ILE A 157 -8.05 8.28 -11.80
N PHE A 158 -6.95 7.94 -11.13
CA PHE A 158 -5.62 8.37 -11.58
C PHE A 158 -5.18 7.72 -12.90
N THR A 159 -5.61 6.50 -13.18
CA THR A 159 -5.36 5.83 -14.46
C THR A 159 -6.06 6.56 -15.60
N ASP A 160 -7.32 6.95 -15.40
CA ASP A 160 -8.08 7.72 -16.37
C ASP A 160 -7.47 9.12 -16.59
N LEU A 161 -7.06 9.80 -15.51
CA LEU A 161 -6.34 11.06 -15.62
C LEU A 161 -5.04 10.93 -16.41
N LYS A 162 -4.23 9.92 -16.11
CA LYS A 162 -2.98 9.64 -16.84
C LYS A 162 -3.23 9.36 -18.31
N ARG A 163 -4.26 8.59 -18.64
CA ARG A 163 -4.67 8.33 -20.03
C ARG A 163 -5.03 9.62 -20.75
N ASN A 164 -5.83 10.50 -20.13
CA ASN A 164 -6.19 11.81 -20.70
C ASN A 164 -4.95 12.68 -20.92
N ILE A 165 -4.02 12.74 -19.96
CA ILE A 165 -2.77 13.50 -20.12
C ILE A 165 -1.92 12.95 -21.28
N ASN A 166 -1.80 11.62 -21.38
CA ASN A 166 -0.98 10.99 -22.41
C ASN A 166 -1.55 11.14 -23.84
N ASN A 167 -2.89 11.18 -23.97
CA ASN A 167 -3.56 11.44 -25.24
C ASN A 167 -3.28 12.86 -25.79
N HIS A 168 -2.82 13.76 -24.94
CA HIS A 168 -2.48 15.14 -25.30
C HIS A 168 -0.95 15.38 -25.11
N SER A 169 -0.12 14.56 -25.77
CA SER A 169 1.34 14.71 -25.76
C SER A 169 1.74 16.10 -26.28
N GLY A 170 2.74 16.73 -25.64
CA GLY A 170 3.22 18.06 -26.04
C GLY A 170 2.52 19.25 -25.36
N MET A 171 1.60 19.02 -24.44
CA MET A 171 0.99 20.12 -23.66
C MET A 171 2.04 20.91 -22.87
N SER A 172 1.88 22.23 -22.86
CA SER A 172 2.60 23.09 -21.91
C SER A 172 2.22 22.73 -20.47
N ARG A 173 3.09 23.08 -19.51
CA ARG A 173 2.80 22.89 -18.07
C ARG A 173 1.47 23.53 -17.68
N LYS A 174 1.19 24.76 -18.12
CA LYS A 174 -0.05 25.49 -17.84
C LYS A 174 -1.29 24.80 -18.40
N SER A 175 -1.20 24.22 -19.60
CA SER A 175 -2.30 23.45 -20.20
C SER A 175 -2.55 22.15 -19.46
N ARG A 176 -1.49 21.47 -19.01
CA ARG A 176 -1.61 20.25 -18.19
C ARG A 176 -2.27 20.53 -16.85
N GLU A 177 -1.89 21.61 -16.16
CA GLU A 177 -2.51 22.02 -14.90
C GLU A 177 -4.01 22.31 -15.08
N ARG A 178 -4.39 23.02 -16.17
CA ARG A 178 -5.81 23.25 -16.49
C ARG A 178 -6.58 21.97 -16.75
N LEU A 179 -6.00 21.00 -17.48
CA LEU A 179 -6.62 19.71 -17.74
C LEU A 179 -6.84 18.92 -16.44
N ILE A 180 -5.84 18.87 -15.57
CA ILE A 180 -5.93 18.22 -14.26
C ILE A 180 -7.03 18.85 -13.42
N ASN A 181 -7.06 20.18 -13.33
CA ASN A 181 -8.08 20.91 -12.58
C ASN A 181 -9.48 20.65 -13.14
N GLY A 182 -9.66 20.71 -14.46
CA GLY A 182 -10.93 20.40 -15.12
C GLY A 182 -11.41 18.97 -14.88
N PHE A 183 -10.49 18.02 -14.92
CA PHE A 183 -10.80 16.61 -14.64
C PHE A 183 -11.36 16.41 -13.23
N PHE A 184 -10.72 16.96 -12.20
CA PHE A 184 -11.19 16.82 -10.83
C PHE A 184 -12.45 17.64 -10.53
N LEU A 185 -12.64 18.79 -11.19
CA LEU A 185 -13.90 19.55 -11.10
C LEU A 185 -15.09 18.75 -11.67
N ALA A 186 -14.88 18.08 -12.82
CA ALA A 186 -15.91 17.24 -13.42
C ALA A 186 -16.27 16.03 -12.54
N LEU A 187 -15.29 15.41 -11.86
CA LEU A 187 -15.53 14.34 -10.90
C LEU A 187 -16.34 14.83 -9.68
N GLY A 188 -16.04 16.01 -9.16
CA GLY A 188 -16.76 16.58 -8.01
C GLY A 188 -18.22 16.93 -8.32
N ASN A 189 -18.54 17.22 -9.59
CA ASN A 189 -19.90 17.54 -10.03
C ASN A 189 -20.73 16.28 -10.41
N ASN A 190 -20.11 15.10 -10.51
CA ASN A 190 -20.76 13.82 -10.80
C ASN A 190 -20.32 12.79 -9.74
N PRO A 191 -20.82 12.88 -8.49
CA PRO A 191 -20.56 11.85 -7.48
C PRO A 191 -21.24 10.55 -7.92
N GLN A 192 -20.42 9.55 -8.31
CA GLN A 192 -20.88 8.17 -8.57
C GLN A 192 -20.97 7.39 -7.26
#